data_5344aefd75e0b7c619ac3fe4c830d61c
#
_entry.id   5344aefd75e0b7c619ac3fe4c830d61c
#
_cell.length_a   1.000
_cell.length_b   1.000
_cell.length_c   1.000
_cell.angle_alpha   90.00
_cell.angle_beta   90.00
_cell.angle_gamma   90.00
#
_symmetry.space_group_name_H-M   'P 1'
#
loop_
_entity.id
_entity.type
_entity.pdbx_description
1 polymer ?
#
loop_
_entity_poly.entity_id
_entity_poly.type
_entity_poly.pdbx_seq_one_letter_code
_entity_poly.pdbx_strand_id
1 'polypeptide(L)'
;MTLFESVFAGNDAVYGLTENAIDQAIETHGADKAVSFPNTAYSLPCYYAVTGTKVGTLAELKEALAVVKTLMTREKRTHDAFMSGVATALCAEFIEVLKYIDGATPYEEPCYGHLADAVIRELGVPLVTGDIPGVAVILGKAASAEEAAALVKSYQAQGILVTLVGDIIDQLAEINYKTGANVRVIPLGKDVTSVIHVVSVALRAALIFGNVKPGDAATLMEYTMKRVPAFVNAFAPLNDVIVACGAGAIALGFPVITNQADVPRVPKSLICQTDVSKWNATSLEARDIKIKITNIDIPVAFASAFEGEIIRRKDMQVEFDGSRVDCAELVQTCDASEVEDHKITVIGPEADEMELGSKNSIAYVVKVAGKNMQADFEPVIERKFHNYINCIEGVYHTGQRDMQRIRISIDAFNAGFRIKHLGEVLYAQVKNEFDAVVDKCEVVIYTDPAECTRVRHEVAIPTFEKRDERLDNLTDESVDVYYSCILCQAFSPSHVCVVTPERLGLDRKSTRLNSSHEFVSRMPSSA
;
A
#
# COMPACT_ATOMS: atom_id res chain seq x y z
N MET A 1 -5.83 -28.32 -26.62
CA MET A 1 -5.11 -27.09 -26.98
C MET A 1 -3.88 -27.00 -26.10
N THR A 2 -2.71 -26.78 -26.66
CA THR A 2 -1.48 -26.56 -25.87
C THR A 2 -1.51 -25.16 -25.23
N LEU A 3 -0.74 -24.93 -24.17
CA LEU A 3 -0.63 -23.59 -23.55
C LEU A 3 -0.24 -22.53 -24.57
N PHE A 4 0.68 -22.84 -25.48
CA PHE A 4 1.10 -21.89 -26.52
C PHE A 4 -0.04 -21.57 -27.48
N GLU A 5 -0.84 -22.55 -27.87
CA GLU A 5 -2.02 -22.34 -28.71
C GLU A 5 -3.05 -21.45 -28.00
N SER A 6 -3.25 -21.64 -26.70
CA SER A 6 -4.13 -20.83 -25.88
C SER A 6 -3.63 -19.38 -25.76
N VAL A 7 -2.31 -19.17 -25.52
CA VAL A 7 -1.72 -17.82 -25.52
C VAL A 7 -1.93 -17.12 -26.85
N PHE A 8 -1.69 -17.83 -27.95
CA PHE A 8 -1.82 -17.25 -29.28
C PHE A 8 -3.28 -16.94 -29.63
N ALA A 9 -4.21 -17.84 -29.31
CA ALA A 9 -5.64 -17.61 -29.51
C ALA A 9 -6.15 -16.42 -28.69
N GLY A 10 -5.78 -16.33 -27.41
CA GLY A 10 -6.13 -15.19 -26.56
C GLY A 10 -5.55 -13.87 -27.05
N ASN A 11 -4.28 -13.87 -27.49
CA ASN A 11 -3.65 -12.70 -28.08
C ASN A 11 -4.36 -12.25 -29.36
N ASP A 12 -4.68 -13.16 -30.28
CA ASP A 12 -5.39 -12.84 -31.53
C ASP A 12 -6.80 -12.29 -31.24
N ALA A 13 -7.49 -12.86 -30.25
CA ALA A 13 -8.82 -12.39 -29.85
C ALA A 13 -8.77 -10.95 -29.28
N VAL A 14 -7.83 -10.67 -28.35
CA VAL A 14 -7.70 -9.31 -27.77
C VAL A 14 -7.23 -8.32 -28.83
N TYR A 15 -6.31 -8.70 -29.71
CA TYR A 15 -5.88 -7.85 -30.82
C TYR A 15 -7.06 -7.44 -31.73
N GLY A 16 -7.87 -8.42 -32.14
CA GLY A 16 -9.04 -8.14 -33.00
C GLY A 16 -10.09 -7.26 -32.29
N LEU A 17 -10.32 -7.47 -31.00
CA LEU A 17 -11.18 -6.58 -30.21
C LEU A 17 -10.63 -5.16 -30.16
N THR A 18 -9.31 -5.00 -29.99
CA THR A 18 -8.64 -3.69 -29.94
C THR A 18 -8.74 -2.97 -31.28
N GLU A 19 -8.49 -3.67 -32.39
CA GLU A 19 -8.58 -3.12 -33.74
C GLU A 19 -10.00 -2.58 -34.00
N ASN A 20 -11.02 -3.38 -33.71
CA ASN A 20 -12.43 -2.97 -33.88
C ASN A 20 -12.79 -1.78 -32.97
N ALA A 21 -12.32 -1.77 -31.71
CA ALA A 21 -12.62 -0.69 -30.80
C ALA A 21 -11.98 0.64 -31.22
N ILE A 22 -10.74 0.61 -31.72
CA ILE A 22 -10.07 1.80 -32.26
C ILE A 22 -10.78 2.31 -33.51
N ASP A 23 -11.14 1.43 -34.44
CA ASP A 23 -11.83 1.83 -35.67
C ASP A 23 -13.20 2.47 -35.38
N GLN A 24 -13.98 1.88 -34.48
CA GLN A 24 -15.23 2.45 -33.99
C GLN A 24 -15.05 3.80 -33.31
N ALA A 25 -14.00 3.95 -32.50
CA ALA A 25 -13.68 5.22 -31.84
C ALA A 25 -13.32 6.31 -32.86
N ILE A 26 -12.54 5.98 -33.90
CA ILE A 26 -12.19 6.90 -35.00
C ILE A 26 -13.43 7.32 -35.76
N GLU A 27 -14.33 6.38 -36.09
CA GLU A 27 -15.59 6.69 -36.78
C GLU A 27 -16.49 7.62 -35.95
N THR A 28 -16.50 7.44 -34.62
CA THR A 28 -17.37 8.20 -33.70
C THR A 28 -16.81 9.58 -33.36
N HIS A 29 -15.52 9.67 -33.11
CA HIS A 29 -14.89 10.87 -32.50
C HIS A 29 -13.92 11.58 -33.47
N GLY A 30 -13.53 10.96 -34.57
CA GLY A 30 -12.51 11.46 -35.50
C GLY A 30 -11.09 11.07 -35.10
N ALA A 31 -10.21 10.97 -36.10
CA ALA A 31 -8.83 10.48 -35.96
C ALA A 31 -7.95 11.37 -35.03
N ASP A 32 -8.22 12.67 -34.98
CA ASP A 32 -7.46 13.66 -34.19
C ASP A 32 -7.94 13.75 -32.74
N LYS A 33 -8.96 12.97 -32.33
CA LYS A 33 -9.43 12.95 -30.95
C LYS A 33 -8.31 12.51 -30.01
N ALA A 34 -8.10 13.31 -28.96
CA ALA A 34 -7.09 13.04 -27.95
C ALA A 34 -7.41 11.76 -27.14
N VAL A 35 -6.38 10.98 -26.85
CA VAL A 35 -6.43 9.73 -26.09
C VAL A 35 -5.44 9.79 -24.94
N SER A 36 -5.92 9.68 -23.71
CA SER A 36 -5.08 9.66 -22.50
C SER A 36 -5.85 9.11 -21.32
N PHE A 37 -5.16 8.38 -20.45
CA PHE A 37 -5.67 8.15 -19.10
C PHE A 37 -5.70 9.47 -18.30
N PRO A 38 -6.62 9.62 -17.35
CA PRO A 38 -6.69 10.82 -16.52
C PRO A 38 -5.58 10.85 -15.46
N ASN A 39 -5.18 12.07 -15.07
CA ASN A 39 -4.29 12.31 -13.92
C ASN A 39 -2.96 11.53 -13.95
N THR A 40 -2.38 11.41 -15.13
CA THR A 40 -1.04 10.81 -15.35
C THR A 40 -0.21 11.67 -16.30
N ALA A 41 1.11 11.63 -16.12
CA ALA A 41 2.06 12.27 -17.03
C ALA A 41 2.20 11.51 -18.37
N TYR A 42 1.66 10.30 -18.45
CA TYR A 42 1.80 9.40 -19.60
C TYR A 42 0.43 9.06 -20.15
N SER A 43 0.16 9.37 -21.42
CA SER A 43 -1.11 9.03 -22.08
C SER A 43 -1.38 7.52 -22.12
N LEU A 44 -0.36 6.73 -22.44
CA LEU A 44 -0.35 5.27 -22.47
C LEU A 44 0.91 4.77 -21.76
N PRO A 45 0.87 4.61 -20.43
CA PRO A 45 2.09 4.37 -19.66
C PRO A 45 2.80 3.04 -19.98
N CYS A 46 2.05 1.96 -20.26
CA CYS A 46 2.68 0.67 -20.58
C CYS A 46 3.31 0.68 -21.96
N TYR A 47 2.59 1.16 -22.96
CA TYR A 47 3.11 1.28 -24.32
C TYR A 47 4.34 2.19 -24.36
N TYR A 48 4.27 3.35 -23.68
CA TYR A 48 5.40 4.27 -23.59
C TYR A 48 6.61 3.66 -22.87
N ALA A 49 6.39 2.94 -21.76
CA ALA A 49 7.48 2.28 -21.05
C ALA A 49 8.20 1.23 -21.92
N VAL A 50 7.43 0.45 -22.70
CA VAL A 50 7.96 -0.63 -23.53
C VAL A 50 8.60 -0.12 -24.81
N THR A 51 8.01 0.89 -25.48
CA THR A 51 8.42 1.32 -26.83
C THR A 51 9.19 2.64 -26.88
N GLY A 52 9.05 3.48 -25.84
CA GLY A 52 9.58 4.85 -25.83
C GLY A 52 8.75 5.83 -26.68
N THR A 53 7.68 5.38 -27.33
CA THR A 53 6.87 6.19 -28.23
C THR A 53 5.64 6.74 -27.49
N LYS A 54 5.39 8.04 -27.62
CA LYS A 54 4.19 8.68 -27.09
C LYS A 54 3.05 8.54 -28.07
N VAL A 55 1.83 8.40 -27.53
CA VAL A 55 0.58 8.36 -28.28
C VAL A 55 -0.36 9.39 -27.66
N GLY A 56 -0.92 10.28 -28.44
CA GLY A 56 -1.80 11.34 -27.98
C GLY A 56 -3.14 11.42 -28.72
N THR A 57 -3.30 10.74 -29.87
CA THR A 57 -4.52 10.75 -30.70
C THR A 57 -4.95 9.35 -31.09
N LEU A 58 -6.20 9.22 -31.57
CA LEU A 58 -6.71 7.95 -32.09
C LEU A 58 -5.96 7.48 -33.35
N ALA A 59 -5.52 8.40 -34.22
CA ALA A 59 -4.69 8.06 -35.38
C ALA A 59 -3.36 7.43 -34.92
N GLU A 60 -2.67 8.06 -33.99
CA GLU A 60 -1.42 7.54 -33.41
C GLU A 60 -1.64 6.21 -32.66
N LEU A 61 -2.81 6.04 -32.02
CA LEU A 61 -3.17 4.78 -31.36
C LEU A 61 -3.32 3.63 -32.38
N LYS A 62 -3.87 3.92 -33.54
CA LYS A 62 -3.98 2.96 -34.65
C LYS A 62 -2.60 2.59 -35.20
N GLU A 63 -1.70 3.55 -35.33
CA GLU A 63 -0.30 3.30 -35.72
C GLU A 63 0.42 2.48 -34.65
N ALA A 64 0.21 2.78 -33.38
CA ALA A 64 0.76 2.03 -32.26
C ALA A 64 0.27 0.55 -32.26
N LEU A 65 -0.98 0.30 -32.63
CA LEU A 65 -1.49 -1.07 -32.76
C LEU A 65 -0.75 -1.84 -33.88
N ALA A 66 -0.38 -1.18 -34.98
CA ALA A 66 0.44 -1.80 -36.01
C ALA A 66 1.84 -2.18 -35.50
N VAL A 67 2.43 -1.36 -34.60
CA VAL A 67 3.69 -1.71 -33.94
C VAL A 67 3.50 -2.93 -33.03
N VAL A 68 2.43 -2.99 -32.23
CA VAL A 68 2.12 -4.15 -31.37
C VAL A 68 1.99 -5.45 -32.20
N LYS A 69 1.44 -5.37 -33.41
CA LYS A 69 1.34 -6.52 -34.31
C LYS A 69 2.70 -7.14 -34.63
N THR A 70 3.76 -6.36 -34.67
CA THR A 70 5.12 -6.88 -34.95
C THR A 70 5.65 -7.78 -33.84
N LEU A 71 5.09 -7.72 -32.62
CA LEU A 71 5.43 -8.59 -31.50
C LEU A 71 4.75 -9.97 -31.60
N MET A 72 3.74 -10.12 -32.45
CA MET A 72 2.90 -11.30 -32.58
C MET A 72 3.50 -12.33 -33.56
N THR A 73 4.77 -12.68 -33.38
CA THR A 73 5.44 -13.73 -34.19
C THR A 73 5.08 -15.14 -33.70
N ARG A 74 5.30 -16.16 -34.55
CA ARG A 74 4.93 -17.57 -34.26
C ARG A 74 6.05 -18.56 -34.56
N GLU A 75 7.28 -18.07 -34.72
CA GLU A 75 8.42 -18.87 -35.15
C GLU A 75 9.11 -19.59 -33.98
N LYS A 76 9.24 -18.91 -32.84
CA LYS A 76 9.95 -19.41 -31.64
C LYS A 76 8.96 -19.54 -30.49
N ARG A 77 8.31 -20.69 -30.37
CA ARG A 77 7.18 -20.96 -29.46
C ARG A 77 7.26 -20.27 -28.10
N THR A 78 8.33 -20.49 -27.35
CA THR A 78 8.44 -19.94 -25.97
C THR A 78 8.61 -18.43 -25.99
N HIS A 79 9.55 -17.93 -26.79
CA HIS A 79 9.78 -16.49 -26.90
C HIS A 79 8.52 -15.77 -27.41
N ASP A 80 7.93 -16.31 -28.48
CA ASP A 80 6.77 -15.68 -29.12
C ASP A 80 5.52 -15.75 -28.23
N ALA A 81 5.37 -16.75 -27.37
CA ALA A 81 4.32 -16.78 -26.37
C ALA A 81 4.47 -15.64 -25.34
N PHE A 82 5.67 -15.37 -24.86
CA PHE A 82 5.92 -14.23 -23.96
C PHE A 82 5.69 -12.90 -24.67
N MET A 83 6.16 -12.73 -25.89
CA MET A 83 5.94 -11.52 -26.69
C MET A 83 4.46 -11.31 -27.03
N SER A 84 3.72 -12.39 -27.30
CA SER A 84 2.26 -12.34 -27.46
C SER A 84 1.55 -11.94 -26.17
N GLY A 85 2.06 -12.37 -25.02
CA GLY A 85 1.57 -11.90 -23.73
C GLY A 85 1.80 -10.41 -23.51
N VAL A 86 2.98 -9.89 -23.86
CA VAL A 86 3.25 -8.44 -23.85
C VAL A 86 2.32 -7.71 -24.83
N ALA A 87 2.16 -8.20 -26.05
CA ALA A 87 1.23 -7.64 -27.02
C ALA A 87 -0.21 -7.61 -26.48
N THR A 88 -0.66 -8.67 -25.81
CA THR A 88 -1.98 -8.73 -25.17
C THR A 88 -2.13 -7.65 -24.10
N ALA A 89 -1.12 -7.43 -23.26
CA ALA A 89 -1.12 -6.37 -22.25
C ALA A 89 -1.22 -4.97 -22.87
N LEU A 90 -0.48 -4.71 -23.96
CA LEU A 90 -0.56 -3.43 -24.69
C LEU A 90 -1.92 -3.23 -25.37
N CYS A 91 -2.49 -4.28 -25.97
CA CYS A 91 -3.85 -4.24 -26.50
C CYS A 91 -4.88 -3.96 -25.40
N ALA A 92 -4.74 -4.57 -24.20
CA ALA A 92 -5.58 -4.28 -23.07
C ALA A 92 -5.49 -2.80 -22.65
N GLU A 93 -4.28 -2.20 -22.65
CA GLU A 93 -4.12 -0.77 -22.39
C GLU A 93 -4.88 0.10 -23.40
N PHE A 94 -4.84 -0.28 -24.67
CA PHE A 94 -5.55 0.45 -25.74
C PHE A 94 -7.07 0.36 -25.59
N ILE A 95 -7.60 -0.81 -25.24
CA ILE A 95 -9.03 -0.97 -24.94
C ILE A 95 -9.41 -0.11 -23.71
N GLU A 96 -8.61 -0.17 -22.66
CA GLU A 96 -8.92 0.53 -21.41
C GLU A 96 -8.87 2.04 -21.56
N VAL A 97 -7.90 2.60 -22.30
CA VAL A 97 -7.83 4.05 -22.49
C VAL A 97 -9.02 4.60 -23.28
N LEU A 98 -9.56 3.82 -24.23
CA LEU A 98 -10.74 4.21 -24.99
C LEU A 98 -11.98 4.40 -24.11
N LYS A 99 -12.07 3.71 -22.98
CA LYS A 99 -13.16 3.91 -22.01
C LYS A 99 -13.17 5.31 -21.39
N TYR A 100 -12.04 6.03 -21.42
CA TYR A 100 -11.89 7.39 -20.88
C TYR A 100 -12.00 8.50 -21.93
N ILE A 101 -12.31 8.16 -23.18
CA ILE A 101 -12.25 9.09 -24.32
C ILE A 101 -13.16 10.31 -24.17
N ASP A 102 -14.27 10.17 -23.46
CA ASP A 102 -15.24 11.24 -23.21
C ASP A 102 -15.00 11.98 -21.88
N GLY A 103 -13.88 11.69 -21.19
CA GLY A 103 -13.50 12.33 -19.94
C GLY A 103 -14.32 11.87 -18.73
N ALA A 104 -15.23 10.94 -18.89
CA ALA A 104 -15.98 10.34 -17.79
C ALA A 104 -15.16 9.22 -17.14
N THR A 105 -15.43 8.93 -15.86
CA THR A 105 -14.91 7.73 -15.21
C THR A 105 -15.76 6.54 -15.65
N PRO A 106 -15.22 5.57 -16.40
CA PRO A 106 -16.00 4.47 -16.97
C PRO A 106 -16.32 3.36 -15.96
N TYR A 107 -15.85 3.50 -14.74
CA TYR A 107 -15.96 2.51 -13.68
C TYR A 107 -16.93 2.98 -12.60
N GLU A 108 -17.85 2.09 -12.24
CA GLU A 108 -18.75 2.27 -11.12
C GLU A 108 -18.10 1.74 -9.82
N GLU A 109 -18.46 2.33 -8.68
CA GLU A 109 -18.01 1.81 -7.39
C GLU A 109 -18.37 0.31 -7.24
N PRO A 110 -17.47 -0.50 -6.67
CA PRO A 110 -16.22 -0.15 -6.00
C PRO A 110 -14.97 -0.11 -6.90
N CYS A 111 -15.11 -0.19 -8.25
CA CYS A 111 -13.99 -0.32 -9.16
C CYS A 111 -13.25 1.00 -9.37
N TYR A 112 -11.92 0.96 -9.34
CA TYR A 112 -11.03 2.11 -9.49
C TYR A 112 -10.59 2.36 -10.95
N GLY A 113 -10.49 1.31 -11.76
CA GLY A 113 -9.89 1.41 -13.09
C GLY A 113 -8.45 1.92 -13.05
N HIS A 114 -8.18 2.98 -13.80
CA HIS A 114 -6.85 3.59 -13.85
C HIS A 114 -6.50 4.31 -12.55
N LEU A 115 -5.33 3.99 -12.00
CA LEU A 115 -4.80 4.64 -10.81
C LEU A 115 -3.96 5.87 -11.20
N ALA A 116 -4.30 7.04 -10.67
CA ALA A 116 -3.59 8.28 -10.89
C ALA A 116 -2.12 8.24 -10.40
N ASP A 117 -1.25 9.09 -10.96
CA ASP A 117 0.17 9.15 -10.55
C ASP A 117 0.34 9.48 -9.06
N ALA A 118 -0.59 10.24 -8.47
CA ALA A 118 -0.58 10.53 -7.04
C ALA A 118 -0.74 9.25 -6.19
N VAL A 119 -1.68 8.37 -6.56
CA VAL A 119 -1.90 7.08 -5.88
C VAL A 119 -0.68 6.17 -6.02
N ILE A 120 -0.01 6.18 -7.19
CA ILE A 120 1.21 5.39 -7.39
C ILE A 120 2.36 5.89 -6.52
N ARG A 121 2.50 7.19 -6.33
CA ARG A 121 3.53 7.72 -5.42
C ARG A 121 3.24 7.34 -3.98
N GLU A 122 1.98 7.39 -3.59
CA GLU A 122 1.52 6.98 -2.26
C GLU A 122 1.79 5.49 -1.98
N LEU A 123 1.49 4.61 -2.94
CA LEU A 123 1.76 3.18 -2.84
C LEU A 123 3.25 2.83 -3.08
N GLY A 124 3.94 3.60 -3.90
CA GLY A 124 5.32 3.33 -4.31
C GLY A 124 6.33 3.47 -3.17
N VAL A 125 6.13 4.43 -2.29
CA VAL A 125 7.02 4.61 -1.13
C VAL A 125 6.96 3.41 -0.19
N PRO A 126 5.78 2.94 0.27
CA PRO A 126 5.67 1.71 1.07
C PRO A 126 6.22 0.45 0.37
N LEU A 127 6.10 0.34 -0.94
CA LEU A 127 6.70 -0.76 -1.71
C LEU A 127 8.25 -0.70 -1.68
N VAL A 128 8.81 0.49 -1.77
CA VAL A 128 10.28 0.68 -1.73
C VAL A 128 10.84 0.48 -0.32
N THR A 129 10.12 0.93 0.70
CA THR A 129 10.53 0.75 2.11
C THR A 129 10.30 -0.67 2.62
N GLY A 130 9.44 -1.45 1.94
CA GLY A 130 9.05 -2.80 2.35
C GLY A 130 7.87 -2.84 3.31
N ASP A 131 7.22 -1.69 3.58
CA ASP A 131 5.97 -1.63 4.36
C ASP A 131 4.80 -2.29 3.61
N ILE A 132 4.88 -2.30 2.27
CA ILE A 132 4.12 -3.20 1.41
C ILE A 132 5.10 -4.25 0.88
N PRO A 133 5.11 -5.47 1.45
CA PRO A 133 6.10 -6.49 1.07
C PRO A 133 5.86 -7.06 -0.32
N GLY A 134 4.65 -6.90 -0.87
CA GLY A 134 4.32 -7.40 -2.20
C GLY A 134 2.96 -6.97 -2.71
N VAL A 135 2.70 -7.32 -3.97
CA VAL A 135 1.43 -7.03 -4.68
C VAL A 135 0.83 -8.34 -5.18
N ALA A 136 -0.36 -8.67 -4.71
CA ALA A 136 -1.18 -9.77 -5.22
C ALA A 136 -2.16 -9.25 -6.27
N VAL A 137 -2.17 -9.86 -7.45
CA VAL A 137 -3.19 -9.64 -8.48
C VAL A 137 -4.10 -10.86 -8.50
N ILE A 138 -5.37 -10.72 -8.14
CA ILE A 138 -6.32 -11.84 -8.09
C ILE A 138 -7.31 -11.71 -9.25
N LEU A 139 -7.35 -12.74 -10.10
CA LEU A 139 -8.18 -12.78 -11.31
C LEU A 139 -9.25 -13.86 -11.23
N GLY A 140 -10.46 -13.52 -11.64
CA GLY A 140 -11.51 -14.48 -11.93
C GLY A 140 -12.55 -14.61 -10.83
N LYS A 141 -12.99 -15.84 -10.55
CA LYS A 141 -14.08 -16.16 -9.63
C LYS A 141 -13.68 -17.30 -8.69
N ALA A 142 -13.77 -17.07 -7.39
CA ALA A 142 -13.58 -18.10 -6.37
C ALA A 142 -14.77 -19.08 -6.34
N ALA A 143 -14.63 -20.22 -5.68
CA ALA A 143 -15.72 -21.17 -5.50
C ALA A 143 -16.86 -20.60 -4.65
N SER A 144 -16.55 -19.70 -3.70
CA SER A 144 -17.55 -18.96 -2.91
C SER A 144 -17.02 -17.59 -2.48
N ALA A 145 -17.90 -16.70 -2.01
CA ALA A 145 -17.53 -15.40 -1.46
C ALA A 145 -16.65 -15.51 -0.22
N GLU A 146 -16.87 -16.55 0.61
CA GLU A 146 -16.09 -16.83 1.81
C GLU A 146 -14.66 -17.28 1.44
N GLU A 147 -14.48 -18.09 0.40
CA GLU A 147 -13.14 -18.47 -0.11
C GLU A 147 -12.41 -17.23 -0.64
N ALA A 148 -13.11 -16.38 -1.41
CA ALA A 148 -12.56 -15.10 -1.88
C ALA A 148 -12.09 -14.22 -0.71
N ALA A 149 -12.94 -14.03 0.29
CA ALA A 149 -12.63 -13.24 1.48
C ALA A 149 -11.48 -13.83 2.30
N ALA A 150 -11.46 -15.14 2.51
CA ALA A 150 -10.38 -15.80 3.23
C ALA A 150 -9.02 -15.63 2.54
N LEU A 151 -8.99 -15.74 1.21
CA LEU A 151 -7.78 -15.51 0.42
C LEU A 151 -7.31 -14.05 0.52
N VAL A 152 -8.20 -13.09 0.28
CA VAL A 152 -7.88 -11.66 0.37
C VAL A 152 -7.40 -11.30 1.77
N LYS A 153 -8.11 -11.75 2.81
CA LYS A 153 -7.73 -11.52 4.21
C LYS A 153 -6.36 -12.10 4.55
N SER A 154 -6.00 -13.26 3.98
CA SER A 154 -4.71 -13.87 4.22
C SER A 154 -3.53 -13.04 3.70
N TYR A 155 -3.69 -12.36 2.57
CA TYR A 155 -2.70 -11.42 2.04
C TYR A 155 -2.72 -10.10 2.80
N GLN A 156 -3.90 -9.59 3.07
CA GLN A 156 -4.08 -8.32 3.80
C GLN A 156 -3.45 -8.38 5.19
N ALA A 157 -3.62 -9.50 5.90
CA ALA A 157 -2.99 -9.75 7.20
C ALA A 157 -1.46 -9.73 7.16
N GLN A 158 -0.85 -9.89 6.00
CA GLN A 158 0.58 -9.83 5.76
C GLN A 158 1.05 -8.48 5.19
N GLY A 159 0.15 -7.49 5.12
CA GLY A 159 0.45 -6.16 4.57
C GLY A 159 0.57 -6.12 3.04
N ILE A 160 0.23 -7.20 2.34
CA ILE A 160 0.29 -7.27 0.88
C ILE A 160 -0.81 -6.41 0.27
N LEU A 161 -0.46 -5.62 -0.73
CA LEU A 161 -1.42 -4.89 -1.54
C LEU A 161 -2.16 -5.89 -2.44
N VAL A 162 -3.49 -5.95 -2.30
CA VAL A 162 -4.34 -6.84 -3.10
C VAL A 162 -5.04 -6.03 -4.18
N THR A 163 -4.92 -6.45 -5.42
CA THR A 163 -5.69 -5.90 -6.55
C THR A 163 -6.60 -6.97 -7.12
N LEU A 164 -7.83 -6.60 -7.44
CA LEU A 164 -8.89 -7.52 -7.83
C LEU A 164 -9.36 -7.24 -9.24
N VAL A 165 -9.56 -8.30 -10.04
CA VAL A 165 -10.10 -8.24 -11.40
C VAL A 165 -11.09 -9.38 -11.62
N GLY A 166 -12.26 -9.08 -12.18
CA GLY A 166 -13.28 -10.07 -12.51
C GLY A 166 -14.35 -10.25 -11.42
N ASP A 167 -15.03 -11.39 -11.47
CA ASP A 167 -16.20 -11.69 -10.65
C ASP A 167 -15.92 -11.74 -9.14
N ILE A 168 -14.67 -11.90 -8.72
CA ILE A 168 -14.27 -11.84 -7.31
C ILE A 168 -14.70 -10.53 -6.64
N ILE A 169 -14.79 -9.44 -7.40
CA ILE A 169 -15.23 -8.13 -6.92
C ILE A 169 -16.68 -8.21 -6.45
N ASP A 170 -17.55 -8.82 -7.24
CA ASP A 170 -18.96 -8.99 -6.89
C ASP A 170 -19.13 -9.95 -5.69
N GLN A 171 -18.36 -11.05 -5.66
CA GLN A 171 -18.39 -11.99 -4.54
C GLN A 171 -18.03 -11.31 -3.20
N LEU A 172 -17.04 -10.44 -3.19
CA LEU A 172 -16.66 -9.69 -1.98
C LEU A 172 -17.72 -8.63 -1.62
N ALA A 173 -18.35 -8.00 -2.62
CA ALA A 173 -19.43 -7.05 -2.40
C ALA A 173 -20.68 -7.72 -1.80
N GLU A 174 -21.03 -8.96 -2.21
CA GLU A 174 -22.15 -9.74 -1.69
C GLU A 174 -22.09 -9.92 -0.16
N ILE A 175 -20.89 -10.07 0.40
CA ILE A 175 -20.66 -10.23 1.83
C ILE A 175 -20.23 -8.94 2.54
N ASN A 176 -20.34 -7.79 1.85
CA ASN A 176 -19.91 -6.48 2.34
C ASN A 176 -18.45 -6.44 2.79
N TYR A 177 -17.55 -7.17 2.11
CA TYR A 177 -16.12 -7.12 2.39
C TYR A 177 -15.58 -5.72 2.11
N LYS A 178 -14.81 -5.18 3.03
CA LYS A 178 -14.27 -3.83 2.93
C LYS A 178 -13.17 -3.77 1.87
N THR A 179 -13.35 -2.92 0.86
CA THR A 179 -12.38 -2.66 -0.20
C THR A 179 -12.02 -1.18 -0.25
N GLY A 180 -10.90 -0.86 -0.85
CA GLY A 180 -10.42 0.51 -1.01
C GLY A 180 -8.90 0.62 -0.88
N ALA A 181 -8.37 1.77 -1.29
CA ALA A 181 -6.94 2.04 -1.18
C ALA A 181 -6.48 2.09 0.29
N ASN A 182 -7.34 2.60 1.18
CA ASN A 182 -7.07 2.73 2.62
C ASN A 182 -6.97 1.39 3.37
N VAL A 183 -7.52 0.32 2.80
CA VAL A 183 -7.36 -1.05 3.33
C VAL A 183 -6.51 -1.93 2.41
N ARG A 184 -5.89 -1.32 1.38
CA ARG A 184 -5.01 -1.99 0.41
C ARG A 184 -5.65 -3.17 -0.32
N VAL A 185 -6.96 -3.11 -0.55
CA VAL A 185 -7.72 -4.05 -1.39
C VAL A 185 -8.40 -3.23 -2.47
N ILE A 186 -7.82 -3.22 -3.67
CA ILE A 186 -8.20 -2.32 -4.76
C ILE A 186 -8.89 -3.09 -5.90
N PRO A 187 -10.22 -3.02 -6.01
CA PRO A 187 -10.93 -3.51 -7.18
C PRO A 187 -10.57 -2.67 -8.42
N LEU A 188 -10.05 -3.27 -9.47
CA LEU A 188 -9.66 -2.56 -10.69
C LEU A 188 -10.77 -2.50 -11.72
N GLY A 189 -11.43 -3.63 -11.97
CA GLY A 189 -12.54 -3.73 -12.92
C GLY A 189 -12.95 -5.18 -13.17
N LYS A 190 -14.11 -5.37 -13.78
CA LYS A 190 -14.67 -6.71 -14.01
C LYS A 190 -14.13 -7.38 -15.27
N ASP A 191 -13.73 -6.60 -16.26
CA ASP A 191 -13.12 -7.11 -17.49
C ASP A 191 -11.67 -7.53 -17.24
N VAL A 192 -11.23 -8.62 -17.86
CA VAL A 192 -9.84 -9.09 -17.74
C VAL A 192 -8.81 -8.06 -18.23
N THR A 193 -9.20 -7.19 -19.18
CA THR A 193 -8.36 -6.08 -19.65
C THR A 193 -7.99 -5.11 -18.54
N SER A 194 -8.79 -5.01 -17.47
CA SER A 194 -8.51 -4.15 -16.31
C SER A 194 -7.25 -4.55 -15.55
N VAL A 195 -6.69 -5.76 -15.77
CA VAL A 195 -5.40 -6.18 -15.22
C VAL A 195 -4.26 -5.22 -15.64
N ILE A 196 -4.42 -4.53 -16.78
CA ILE A 196 -3.42 -3.58 -17.24
C ILE A 196 -3.21 -2.41 -16.27
N HIS A 197 -4.21 -2.08 -15.47
CA HIS A 197 -4.08 -0.99 -14.50
C HIS A 197 -3.03 -1.30 -13.44
N VAL A 198 -2.92 -2.56 -12.97
CA VAL A 198 -1.86 -2.95 -12.04
C VAL A 198 -0.51 -3.10 -12.74
N VAL A 199 -0.49 -3.61 -13.98
CA VAL A 199 0.74 -3.65 -14.79
C VAL A 199 1.28 -2.23 -15.00
N SER A 200 0.40 -1.28 -15.30
CA SER A 200 0.73 0.14 -15.42
C SER A 200 1.36 0.71 -14.13
N VAL A 201 0.91 0.30 -12.94
CA VAL A 201 1.55 0.70 -11.67
C VAL A 201 3.00 0.25 -11.63
N ALA A 202 3.27 -1.02 -11.97
CA ALA A 202 4.62 -1.59 -11.95
C ALA A 202 5.55 -0.88 -12.96
N LEU A 203 5.07 -0.62 -14.17
CA LEU A 203 5.86 0.02 -15.22
C LEU A 203 6.10 1.52 -14.94
N ARG A 204 5.09 2.24 -14.43
CA ARG A 204 5.28 3.62 -13.97
C ARG A 204 6.23 3.71 -12.80
N ALA A 205 6.20 2.76 -11.87
CA ALA A 205 7.16 2.70 -10.77
C ALA A 205 8.60 2.54 -11.30
N ALA A 206 8.81 1.73 -12.33
CA ALA A 206 10.12 1.59 -12.97
C ALA A 206 10.60 2.91 -13.60
N LEU A 207 9.71 3.66 -14.26
CA LEU A 207 10.02 4.95 -14.85
C LEU A 207 10.31 6.02 -13.79
N ILE A 208 9.47 6.09 -12.73
CA ILE A 208 9.53 7.15 -11.71
C ILE A 208 10.63 6.88 -10.67
N PHE A 209 10.67 5.68 -10.11
CA PHE A 209 11.59 5.32 -9.01
C PHE A 209 12.84 4.59 -9.50
N GLY A 210 12.73 3.84 -10.60
CA GLY A 210 13.82 3.08 -11.18
C GLY A 210 14.70 3.87 -12.14
N ASN A 211 14.30 5.09 -12.52
CA ASN A 211 14.96 5.88 -13.57
C ASN A 211 15.21 5.10 -14.87
N VAL A 212 14.32 4.14 -15.16
CA VAL A 212 14.38 3.35 -16.39
C VAL A 212 13.98 4.23 -17.57
N LYS A 213 14.78 4.23 -18.63
CA LYS A 213 14.46 5.00 -19.83
C LYS A 213 13.33 4.33 -20.60
N PRO A 214 12.30 5.09 -21.04
CA PRO A 214 11.25 4.54 -21.90
C PRO A 214 11.86 3.95 -23.19
N GLY A 215 11.38 2.78 -23.58
CA GLY A 215 11.89 2.03 -24.73
C GLY A 215 13.06 1.10 -24.43
N ASP A 216 13.65 1.16 -23.25
CA ASP A 216 14.64 0.19 -22.79
C ASP A 216 13.94 -1.03 -22.14
N ALA A 217 13.36 -1.88 -22.98
CA ALA A 217 12.59 -3.05 -22.54
C ALA A 217 13.44 -4.03 -21.70
N ALA A 218 14.74 -4.13 -21.94
CA ALA A 218 15.61 -5.04 -21.20
C ALA A 218 15.79 -4.55 -19.74
N THR A 219 16.14 -3.28 -19.55
CA THR A 219 16.27 -2.67 -18.21
C THR A 219 14.91 -2.63 -17.49
N LEU A 220 13.81 -2.39 -18.22
CA LEU A 220 12.46 -2.42 -17.68
C LEU A 220 12.12 -3.80 -17.10
N MET A 221 12.35 -4.86 -17.86
CA MET A 221 12.11 -6.24 -17.40
C MET A 221 13.03 -6.61 -16.23
N GLU A 222 14.29 -6.20 -16.28
CA GLU A 222 15.21 -6.44 -15.16
C GLU A 222 14.74 -5.73 -13.89
N TYR A 223 14.27 -4.50 -13.99
CA TYR A 223 13.74 -3.75 -12.86
C TYR A 223 12.50 -4.42 -12.28
N THR A 224 11.51 -4.77 -13.12
CA THR A 224 10.28 -5.41 -12.65
C THR A 224 10.55 -6.76 -12.00
N MET A 225 11.43 -7.57 -12.59
CA MET A 225 11.83 -8.85 -12.01
C MET A 225 12.53 -8.72 -10.66
N LYS A 226 13.37 -7.70 -10.47
CA LYS A 226 14.20 -7.57 -9.26
C LYS A 226 13.58 -6.69 -8.18
N ARG A 227 12.76 -5.70 -8.55
CA ARG A 227 12.32 -4.63 -7.65
C ARG A 227 10.83 -4.56 -7.43
N VAL A 228 10.02 -5.20 -8.27
CA VAL A 228 8.56 -5.21 -8.09
C VAL A 228 8.12 -6.58 -7.58
N PRO A 229 7.84 -6.72 -6.28
CA PRO A 229 7.49 -8.02 -5.68
C PRO A 229 6.02 -8.35 -5.93
N ALA A 230 5.64 -8.58 -7.21
CA ALA A 230 4.26 -8.88 -7.59
C ALA A 230 4.09 -10.32 -8.07
N PHE A 231 2.88 -10.86 -7.92
CA PHE A 231 2.46 -12.17 -8.40
C PHE A 231 0.98 -12.16 -8.79
N VAL A 232 0.57 -13.16 -9.56
CA VAL A 232 -0.79 -13.29 -10.07
C VAL A 232 -1.42 -14.59 -9.56
N ASN A 233 -2.61 -14.48 -8.98
CA ASN A 233 -3.47 -15.60 -8.63
C ASN A 233 -4.64 -15.66 -9.62
N ALA A 234 -4.77 -16.71 -10.39
CA ALA A 234 -5.80 -16.86 -11.40
C ALA A 234 -6.69 -18.08 -11.13
N PHE A 235 -7.96 -17.84 -10.84
CA PHE A 235 -8.95 -18.90 -10.62
C PHE A 235 -9.31 -19.63 -11.91
N ALA A 236 -9.43 -20.95 -11.81
CA ALA A 236 -10.00 -21.77 -12.89
C ALA A 236 -11.53 -21.51 -13.04
N PRO A 237 -12.08 -21.63 -14.29
CA PRO A 237 -11.39 -22.04 -15.51
C PRO A 237 -10.65 -20.87 -16.18
N LEU A 238 -9.46 -21.12 -16.68
CA LEU A 238 -8.69 -20.15 -17.45
C LEU A 238 -9.12 -20.19 -18.91
N ASN A 239 -9.62 -19.07 -19.43
CA ASN A 239 -9.84 -18.88 -20.86
C ASN A 239 -8.55 -18.43 -21.58
N ASP A 240 -8.54 -18.46 -22.90
CA ASP A 240 -7.39 -18.11 -23.72
C ASP A 240 -6.86 -16.69 -23.45
N VAL A 241 -7.75 -15.72 -23.15
CA VAL A 241 -7.38 -14.34 -22.86
C VAL A 241 -6.65 -14.25 -21.51
N ILE A 242 -7.15 -14.93 -20.48
CA ILE A 242 -6.48 -14.98 -19.16
C ILE A 242 -5.11 -15.64 -19.29
N VAL A 243 -5.00 -16.72 -20.10
CA VAL A 243 -3.73 -17.40 -20.36
C VAL A 243 -2.75 -16.46 -21.07
N ALA A 244 -3.20 -15.69 -22.05
CA ALA A 244 -2.37 -14.69 -22.74
C ALA A 244 -1.92 -13.57 -21.80
N CYS A 245 -2.81 -13.05 -20.95
CA CYS A 245 -2.45 -12.07 -19.90
C CYS A 245 -1.43 -12.66 -18.93
N GLY A 246 -1.61 -13.92 -18.52
CA GLY A 246 -0.65 -14.63 -17.68
C GLY A 246 0.74 -14.75 -18.30
N ALA A 247 0.83 -15.00 -19.61
CA ALA A 247 2.10 -15.01 -20.34
C ALA A 247 2.78 -13.63 -20.31
N GLY A 248 2.01 -12.55 -20.39
CA GLY A 248 2.51 -11.18 -20.23
C GLY A 248 3.04 -10.90 -18.82
N ALA A 249 2.33 -11.36 -17.80
CA ALA A 249 2.79 -11.24 -16.41
C ALA A 249 4.12 -11.99 -16.19
N ILE A 250 4.25 -13.19 -16.71
CA ILE A 250 5.48 -14.00 -16.64
C ILE A 250 6.63 -13.29 -17.38
N ALA A 251 6.37 -12.68 -18.53
CA ALA A 251 7.37 -11.90 -19.26
C ALA A 251 7.91 -10.73 -18.44
N LEU A 252 7.10 -10.15 -17.55
CA LEU A 252 7.51 -9.11 -16.61
C LEU A 252 8.12 -9.66 -15.31
N GLY A 253 8.28 -10.99 -15.19
CA GLY A 253 8.86 -11.64 -14.02
C GLY A 253 7.88 -11.91 -12.89
N PHE A 254 6.57 -11.86 -13.13
CA PHE A 254 5.53 -12.13 -12.15
C PHE A 254 5.04 -13.57 -12.26
N PRO A 255 5.23 -14.43 -11.24
CA PRO A 255 4.72 -15.78 -11.27
C PRO A 255 3.19 -15.82 -11.27
N VAL A 256 2.63 -16.83 -11.92
CA VAL A 256 1.19 -17.10 -11.96
C VAL A 256 0.90 -18.34 -11.12
N ILE A 257 0.04 -18.21 -10.14
CA ILE A 257 -0.43 -19.29 -9.28
C ILE A 257 -1.90 -19.57 -9.63
N THR A 258 -2.25 -20.83 -9.88
CA THR A 258 -3.60 -21.19 -10.31
C THR A 258 -4.03 -22.56 -9.76
N ASN A 259 -5.34 -22.75 -9.62
CA ASN A 259 -5.96 -24.04 -9.34
C ASN A 259 -6.42 -24.78 -10.62
N GLN A 260 -6.07 -24.24 -11.81
CA GLN A 260 -6.37 -24.90 -13.08
C GLN A 260 -5.65 -26.23 -13.18
N ALA A 261 -6.39 -27.32 -13.44
CA ALA A 261 -5.80 -28.62 -13.75
C ALA A 261 -5.06 -28.60 -15.11
N ASP A 262 -4.08 -29.49 -15.26
CA ASP A 262 -3.35 -29.72 -16.52
C ASP A 262 -2.57 -28.50 -17.06
N VAL A 263 -2.11 -27.63 -16.17
CA VAL A 263 -1.20 -26.56 -16.54
C VAL A 263 0.14 -27.15 -16.96
N PRO A 264 0.73 -26.71 -18.09
CA PRO A 264 2.03 -27.19 -18.55
C PRO A 264 3.12 -26.98 -17.49
N ARG A 265 4.00 -27.95 -17.37
CA ARG A 265 5.17 -27.84 -16.50
C ARG A 265 6.14 -26.81 -17.09
N VAL A 266 6.15 -25.63 -16.57
CA VAL A 266 7.20 -24.63 -16.70
C VAL A 266 8.04 -24.63 -15.42
N PRO A 267 9.22 -24.00 -15.41
CA PRO A 267 9.99 -23.87 -14.18
C PRO A 267 9.09 -23.43 -13.02
N LYS A 268 9.19 -24.11 -11.88
CA LYS A 268 8.31 -23.93 -10.72
C LYS A 268 8.11 -22.48 -10.25
N SER A 269 9.06 -21.63 -10.61
CA SER A 269 9.02 -20.19 -10.28
C SER A 269 8.12 -19.34 -11.17
N LEU A 270 7.57 -19.87 -12.28
CA LEU A 270 6.80 -19.08 -13.25
C LEU A 270 5.32 -19.42 -13.27
N ILE A 271 4.97 -20.73 -13.22
CA ILE A 271 3.59 -21.16 -13.08
C ILE A 271 3.54 -22.22 -11.98
N CYS A 272 2.72 -21.99 -10.97
CA CYS A 272 2.52 -22.88 -9.84
C CYS A 272 1.06 -23.32 -9.80
N GLN A 273 0.81 -24.61 -10.10
CA GLN A 273 -0.51 -25.21 -9.96
C GLN A 273 -0.66 -25.76 -8.54
N THR A 274 -1.63 -25.24 -7.78
CA THR A 274 -1.92 -25.71 -6.42
C THR A 274 -3.34 -25.34 -5.99
N ASP A 275 -3.80 -25.93 -4.90
CA ASP A 275 -5.09 -25.59 -4.28
C ASP A 275 -5.09 -24.17 -3.74
N VAL A 276 -6.26 -23.50 -3.76
CA VAL A 276 -6.43 -22.10 -3.31
C VAL A 276 -5.95 -21.90 -1.87
N SER A 277 -6.17 -22.88 -0.99
CA SER A 277 -5.72 -22.84 0.41
C SER A 277 -4.19 -22.72 0.58
N LYS A 278 -3.42 -23.03 -0.46
CA LYS A 278 -1.96 -22.95 -0.47
C LYS A 278 -1.43 -21.72 -1.24
N TRP A 279 -2.30 -20.95 -1.89
CA TRP A 279 -1.88 -19.84 -2.76
C TRP A 279 -1.03 -18.82 -2.04
N ASN A 280 -1.41 -18.44 -0.81
CA ASN A 280 -0.64 -17.47 -0.04
C ASN A 280 0.83 -17.91 0.11
N ALA A 281 1.08 -19.07 0.70
CA ALA A 281 2.43 -19.58 0.91
C ALA A 281 3.20 -19.79 -0.41
N THR A 282 2.53 -20.37 -1.43
CA THR A 282 3.12 -20.62 -2.75
C THR A 282 3.52 -19.33 -3.46
N SER A 283 2.68 -18.30 -3.36
CA SER A 283 2.95 -16.99 -4.00
C SER A 283 4.15 -16.30 -3.37
N LEU A 284 4.24 -16.30 -2.04
CA LEU A 284 5.37 -15.72 -1.32
C LEU A 284 6.68 -16.44 -1.63
N GLU A 285 6.65 -17.79 -1.66
CA GLU A 285 7.81 -18.60 -2.02
C GLU A 285 8.23 -18.37 -3.47
N ALA A 286 7.30 -18.40 -4.42
CA ALA A 286 7.57 -18.23 -5.84
C ALA A 286 8.19 -16.86 -6.17
N ARG A 287 7.89 -15.81 -5.35
CA ARG A 287 8.37 -14.46 -5.56
C ARG A 287 9.48 -14.04 -4.58
N ASP A 288 9.91 -14.94 -3.69
CA ASP A 288 10.88 -14.67 -2.60
C ASP A 288 10.47 -13.45 -1.74
N ILE A 289 9.17 -13.36 -1.43
CA ILE A 289 8.64 -12.30 -0.57
C ILE A 289 8.82 -12.72 0.89
N LYS A 290 9.54 -11.89 1.64
CA LYS A 290 9.75 -12.10 3.07
C LYS A 290 8.81 -11.19 3.85
N ILE A 291 7.96 -11.81 4.64
CA ILE A 291 7.04 -11.10 5.51
C ILE A 291 7.73 -10.85 6.86
N LYS A 292 7.84 -9.60 7.22
CA LYS A 292 8.25 -9.16 8.55
C LYS A 292 7.00 -8.80 9.34
N ILE A 293 6.30 -9.78 9.87
CA ILE A 293 5.17 -9.53 10.75
C ILE A 293 5.66 -9.68 12.19
N THR A 294 5.45 -8.66 13.00
CA THR A 294 5.51 -8.79 14.44
C THR A 294 4.31 -9.62 14.87
N ASN A 295 4.55 -10.78 15.46
CA ASN A 295 3.47 -11.61 15.99
C ASN A 295 2.94 -10.94 17.26
N ILE A 296 1.70 -10.43 17.18
CA ILE A 296 0.99 -9.77 18.27
C ILE A 296 -0.27 -10.57 18.55
N ASP A 297 -0.44 -11.03 19.78
CA ASP A 297 -1.63 -11.77 20.21
C ASP A 297 -2.76 -10.78 20.56
N ILE A 298 -3.47 -10.32 19.52
CA ILE A 298 -4.63 -9.44 19.64
C ILE A 298 -5.80 -9.99 18.82
N PRO A 299 -7.07 -9.69 19.20
CA PRO A 299 -8.25 -10.32 18.59
C PRO A 299 -8.64 -9.80 17.22
N VAL A 300 -7.92 -8.82 16.66
CA VAL A 300 -8.13 -8.24 15.34
C VAL A 300 -6.88 -8.41 14.49
N ALA A 301 -7.00 -8.27 13.17
CA ALA A 301 -5.83 -8.34 12.30
C ALA A 301 -4.89 -7.16 12.56
N PHE A 302 -3.60 -7.41 12.41
CA PHE A 302 -2.55 -6.41 12.53
C PHE A 302 -1.67 -6.45 11.29
N ALA A 303 -1.73 -5.39 10.50
CA ALA A 303 -0.92 -5.26 9.29
C ALA A 303 -0.88 -3.81 8.79
N SER A 304 0.18 -3.44 8.11
CA SER A 304 0.30 -2.12 7.47
C SER A 304 -0.81 -1.83 6.43
N ALA A 305 -1.57 -2.85 6.02
CA ALA A 305 -2.72 -2.70 5.15
C ALA A 305 -3.85 -1.83 5.74
N PHE A 306 -3.89 -1.67 7.06
CA PHE A 306 -4.93 -0.87 7.72
C PHE A 306 -4.53 0.59 7.95
N GLU A 307 -3.31 0.98 7.60
CA GLU A 307 -2.84 2.36 7.72
C GLU A 307 -3.75 3.32 6.94
N GLY A 308 -4.25 4.35 7.62
CA GLY A 308 -5.18 5.32 7.03
C GLY A 308 -6.65 4.87 6.96
N GLU A 309 -7.02 3.76 7.60
CA GLU A 309 -8.41 3.35 7.71
C GLU A 309 -9.25 4.40 8.44
N ILE A 310 -10.33 4.89 7.79
CA ILE A 310 -11.17 5.93 8.35
C ILE A 310 -12.34 5.31 9.12
N ILE A 311 -12.40 5.55 10.44
CA ILE A 311 -13.53 5.16 11.28
C ILE A 311 -14.47 6.36 11.43
N ARG A 312 -15.69 6.26 10.88
CA ARG A 312 -16.72 7.29 10.99
C ARG A 312 -17.36 7.29 12.39
N ARG A 313 -17.95 8.40 12.80
CA ARG A 313 -18.60 8.52 14.13
C ARG A 313 -19.65 7.46 14.40
N LYS A 314 -20.43 7.08 13.40
CA LYS A 314 -21.47 6.05 13.54
C LYS A 314 -20.92 4.63 13.73
N ASP A 315 -19.66 4.42 13.35
CA ASP A 315 -18.99 3.12 13.32
C ASP A 315 -17.96 3.02 14.47
N MET A 316 -17.87 4.04 15.36
CA MET A 316 -16.93 4.04 16.50
C MET A 316 -17.59 3.57 17.79
N GLN A 317 -16.90 2.73 18.53
CA GLN A 317 -17.25 2.38 19.91
C GLN A 317 -16.85 3.50 20.88
N VAL A 318 -15.62 3.97 20.77
CA VAL A 318 -15.05 4.98 21.65
C VAL A 318 -14.09 5.89 20.89
N GLU A 319 -14.01 7.16 21.29
CA GLU A 319 -13.05 8.13 20.79
C GLU A 319 -12.24 8.72 21.95
N PHE A 320 -10.94 8.81 21.76
CA PHE A 320 -10.02 9.60 22.58
C PHE A 320 -9.64 10.84 21.77
N ASP A 321 -9.80 12.05 22.28
CA ASP A 321 -9.69 13.28 21.47
C ASP A 321 -8.99 14.41 22.27
N GLY A 322 -7.67 14.50 22.13
CA GLY A 322 -6.82 15.47 22.83
C GLY A 322 -7.16 16.95 22.57
N SER A 323 -7.97 17.25 21.51
CA SER A 323 -8.49 18.60 21.30
C SER A 323 -9.70 18.96 22.20
N ARG A 324 -10.25 17.98 22.94
CA ARG A 324 -11.47 18.10 23.70
C ARG A 324 -11.34 17.70 25.17
N VAL A 325 -10.49 16.70 25.42
CA VAL A 325 -10.22 16.13 26.73
C VAL A 325 -8.72 15.93 26.88
N ASP A 326 -8.25 15.71 28.11
CA ASP A 326 -6.82 15.52 28.34
C ASP A 326 -6.35 14.19 27.78
N CYS A 327 -5.42 14.27 26.83
CA CYS A 327 -4.72 13.15 26.24
C CYS A 327 -3.20 13.41 26.25
N ALA A 328 -2.41 12.34 26.28
CA ALA A 328 -0.96 12.44 26.10
C ALA A 328 -0.39 11.14 25.55
N GLU A 329 0.65 11.24 24.73
CA GLU A 329 1.51 10.13 24.33
C GLU A 329 2.96 10.49 24.59
N LEU A 330 3.66 9.66 25.34
CA LEU A 330 5.00 9.97 25.82
C LEU A 330 5.88 8.73 25.85
N VAL A 331 7.14 8.88 25.45
CA VAL A 331 8.21 7.92 25.72
C VAL A 331 9.14 8.48 26.77
N GLN A 332 9.54 7.64 27.69
CA GLN A 332 10.51 7.97 28.75
C GLN A 332 11.65 6.96 28.74
N THR A 333 12.87 7.45 28.60
CA THR A 333 14.07 6.66 28.88
C THR A 333 14.28 6.60 30.40
N CYS A 334 14.34 5.39 30.95
CA CYS A 334 14.48 5.13 32.35
C CYS A 334 15.69 4.23 32.63
N ASP A 335 16.12 4.16 33.91
CA ASP A 335 17.08 3.15 34.31
C ASP A 335 16.48 1.74 34.19
N ALA A 336 17.33 0.75 33.88
CA ALA A 336 16.89 -0.62 33.69
C ALA A 336 16.25 -1.27 34.94
N SER A 337 16.52 -0.70 36.13
CA SER A 337 15.88 -1.10 37.39
C SER A 337 14.46 -0.57 37.56
N GLU A 338 14.08 0.47 36.81
CA GLU A 338 12.78 1.14 36.87
C GLU A 338 11.79 0.63 35.83
N VAL A 339 12.24 -0.21 34.89
CA VAL A 339 11.44 -0.77 33.81
C VAL A 339 11.27 -2.27 33.99
N GLU A 340 10.02 -2.71 34.07
CA GLU A 340 9.64 -4.11 34.06
C GLU A 340 9.27 -4.52 32.65
N ASP A 341 10.13 -5.35 32.00
CA ASP A 341 9.95 -5.73 30.60
C ASP A 341 8.63 -6.48 30.39
N HIS A 342 7.90 -6.13 29.34
CA HIS A 342 6.60 -6.67 28.95
C HIS A 342 5.48 -6.43 29.99
N LYS A 343 5.62 -5.45 30.84
CA LYS A 343 4.52 -5.06 31.73
C LYS A 343 3.63 -4.04 31.04
N ILE A 344 2.34 -4.40 30.96
CA ILE A 344 1.30 -3.52 30.42
C ILE A 344 0.28 -3.28 31.51
N THR A 345 0.07 -2.02 31.87
CA THR A 345 -0.83 -1.62 32.94
C THR A 345 -1.87 -0.63 32.38
N VAL A 346 -3.16 -0.89 32.61
CA VAL A 346 -4.24 0.06 32.35
C VAL A 346 -4.75 0.60 33.69
N ILE A 347 -4.77 1.92 33.83
CA ILE A 347 -5.22 2.63 35.05
C ILE A 347 -6.45 3.44 34.68
N GLY A 348 -7.62 2.98 35.11
CA GLY A 348 -8.92 3.53 34.80
C GLY A 348 -9.81 2.58 34.00
N PRO A 349 -10.95 3.04 33.46
CA PRO A 349 -11.92 2.21 32.78
C PRO A 349 -11.40 1.63 31.47
N GLU A 350 -11.77 0.38 31.16
CA GLU A 350 -11.58 -0.25 29.85
C GLU A 350 -12.70 0.15 28.88
N ALA A 351 -12.54 -0.17 27.60
CA ALA A 351 -13.47 0.24 26.54
C ALA A 351 -14.91 -0.29 26.73
N ASP A 352 -15.10 -1.40 27.44
CA ASP A 352 -16.41 -1.96 27.78
C ASP A 352 -17.10 -1.25 28.95
N GLU A 353 -16.37 -0.45 29.72
CA GLU A 353 -16.90 0.40 30.78
C GLU A 353 -17.22 1.82 30.28
N MET A 354 -16.91 2.12 28.99
CA MET A 354 -17.15 3.42 28.36
C MET A 354 -18.45 3.42 27.57
N GLU A 355 -19.17 4.55 27.59
CA GLU A 355 -20.40 4.72 26.83
C GLU A 355 -20.13 4.74 25.32
N LEU A 356 -20.99 4.07 24.54
CA LEU A 356 -20.91 4.02 23.08
C LEU A 356 -20.84 5.43 22.47
N GLY A 357 -19.84 5.66 21.64
CA GLY A 357 -19.63 6.94 20.95
C GLY A 357 -19.14 8.08 21.86
N SER A 358 -18.80 7.79 23.11
CA SER A 358 -18.29 8.76 24.06
C SER A 358 -16.89 9.24 23.70
N LYS A 359 -16.54 10.41 24.22
CA LYS A 359 -15.18 10.99 24.15
C LYS A 359 -14.51 10.85 25.49
N ASN A 360 -13.37 10.20 25.50
CA ASN A 360 -12.66 9.83 26.71
C ASN A 360 -11.24 10.36 26.68
N SER A 361 -10.67 10.52 27.86
CA SER A 361 -9.26 10.82 28.05
C SER A 361 -8.43 9.55 27.89
N ILE A 362 -7.23 9.70 27.34
CA ILE A 362 -6.21 8.66 27.33
C ILE A 362 -4.81 9.27 27.42
N ALA A 363 -4.00 8.75 28.32
CA ALA A 363 -2.58 9.02 28.28
C ALA A 363 -1.83 7.70 28.31
N TYR A 364 -0.81 7.55 27.48
CA TYR A 364 0.07 6.39 27.56
C TYR A 364 1.53 6.80 27.62
N VAL A 365 2.24 6.13 28.52
CA VAL A 365 3.65 6.33 28.75
C VAL A 365 4.36 5.03 28.45
N VAL A 366 5.22 5.06 27.45
CA VAL A 366 6.09 3.94 27.09
C VAL A 366 7.44 4.19 27.74
N LYS A 367 7.77 3.39 28.76
CA LYS A 367 9.07 3.44 29.43
C LYS A 367 10.01 2.47 28.75
N VAL A 368 11.18 2.96 28.36
CA VAL A 368 12.22 2.17 27.70
C VAL A 368 13.53 2.24 28.45
N ALA A 369 14.22 1.11 28.52
CA ALA A 369 15.57 1.03 29.04
C ALA A 369 16.45 0.20 28.11
N GLY A 370 17.70 0.60 27.97
CA GLY A 370 18.63 -0.11 27.10
C GLY A 370 20.01 0.51 27.08
N LYS A 371 20.89 -0.05 26.24
CA LYS A 371 22.27 0.38 26.10
C LYS A 371 22.42 1.27 24.87
N ASN A 372 23.27 2.29 24.99
CA ASN A 372 23.61 3.19 23.90
C ASN A 372 22.42 4.00 23.33
N MET A 373 21.38 4.25 24.14
CA MET A 373 20.32 5.16 23.73
C MET A 373 20.85 6.61 23.66
N GLN A 374 20.55 7.27 22.55
CA GLN A 374 20.90 8.68 22.37
C GLN A 374 19.89 9.58 23.09
N ALA A 375 20.30 10.80 23.45
CA ALA A 375 19.48 11.75 24.20
C ALA A 375 18.13 12.10 23.55
N ASP A 376 17.99 11.89 22.24
CA ASP A 376 16.78 12.24 21.46
C ASP A 376 16.03 11.02 20.95
N PHE A 377 16.21 9.90 21.59
CA PHE A 377 15.60 8.64 21.14
C PHE A 377 14.09 8.60 21.40
N GLU A 378 13.62 9.22 22.48
CA GLU A 378 12.20 9.23 22.83
C GLU A 378 11.31 9.83 21.71
N PRO A 379 11.60 11.02 21.14
CA PRO A 379 10.80 11.56 20.03
C PRO A 379 10.80 10.68 18.79
N VAL A 380 11.84 9.87 18.57
CA VAL A 380 11.90 8.95 17.45
C VAL A 380 10.88 7.82 17.62
N ILE A 381 10.77 7.25 18.82
CA ILE A 381 9.77 6.23 19.13
C ILE A 381 8.36 6.82 19.10
N GLU A 382 8.13 8.00 19.72
CA GLU A 382 6.82 8.65 19.78
C GLU A 382 6.22 8.84 18.38
N ARG A 383 7.02 9.26 17.41
CA ARG A 383 6.57 9.44 16.01
C ARG A 383 6.14 8.15 15.33
N LYS A 384 6.61 7.00 15.82
CA LYS A 384 6.22 5.69 15.30
C LYS A 384 4.86 5.22 15.82
N PHE A 385 4.37 5.79 16.93
CA PHE A 385 3.06 5.41 17.48
C PHE A 385 1.93 5.53 16.47
N HIS A 386 1.98 6.57 15.63
CA HIS A 386 1.03 6.73 14.54
C HIS A 386 1.01 5.50 13.63
N ASN A 387 2.18 5.04 13.17
CA ASN A 387 2.27 3.87 12.31
C ASN A 387 1.86 2.58 13.06
N TYR A 388 2.29 2.42 14.31
CA TYR A 388 1.99 1.22 15.09
C TYR A 388 0.49 1.05 15.33
N ILE A 389 -0.18 2.11 15.74
CA ILE A 389 -1.60 2.05 16.06
C ILE A 389 -2.45 1.93 14.80
N ASN A 390 -2.09 2.60 13.71
CA ASN A 390 -2.83 2.52 12.43
C ASN A 390 -2.69 1.17 11.71
N CYS A 391 -1.77 0.30 12.12
CA CYS A 391 -1.69 -1.06 11.61
C CYS A 391 -2.71 -2.03 12.23
N ILE A 392 -3.54 -1.58 13.17
CA ILE A 392 -4.56 -2.39 13.84
C ILE A 392 -5.88 -2.26 13.08
N GLU A 393 -6.46 -3.39 12.63
CA GLU A 393 -7.78 -3.41 12.01
C GLU A 393 -8.84 -2.80 12.94
N GLY A 394 -9.57 -1.80 12.43
CA GLY A 394 -10.64 -1.13 13.19
C GLY A 394 -10.15 -0.19 14.28
N VAL A 395 -8.88 0.22 14.26
CA VAL A 395 -8.35 1.28 15.11
C VAL A 395 -7.74 2.38 14.24
N TYR A 396 -8.03 3.62 14.57
CA TYR A 396 -7.52 4.80 13.87
C TYR A 396 -6.82 5.74 14.82
N HIS A 397 -5.65 6.18 14.47
CA HIS A 397 -4.86 7.18 15.20
C HIS A 397 -4.46 8.33 14.29
N THR A 398 -4.55 9.55 14.79
CA THR A 398 -4.02 10.76 14.14
C THR A 398 -3.54 11.76 15.18
N GLY A 399 -2.65 12.64 14.77
CA GLY A 399 -2.03 13.62 15.66
C GLY A 399 -0.81 13.05 16.38
N GLN A 400 -0.37 13.76 17.40
CA GLN A 400 0.79 13.40 18.22
C GLN A 400 0.75 14.15 19.56
N ARG A 401 1.56 13.69 20.53
CA ARG A 401 1.71 14.32 21.85
C ARG A 401 0.36 14.42 22.57
N ASP A 402 -0.03 15.61 22.99
CA ASP A 402 -1.29 15.89 23.68
C ASP A 402 -2.47 16.21 22.73
N MET A 403 -2.18 16.38 21.43
CA MET A 403 -3.19 16.63 20.39
C MET A 403 -3.54 15.39 19.57
N GLN A 404 -3.26 14.21 20.08
CA GLN A 404 -3.57 12.95 19.46
C GLN A 404 -5.08 12.63 19.51
N ARG A 405 -5.53 11.81 18.54
CA ARG A 405 -6.88 11.24 18.50
C ARG A 405 -6.81 9.77 18.14
N ILE A 406 -7.49 8.94 18.94
CA ILE A 406 -7.66 7.51 18.66
C ILE A 406 -9.15 7.20 18.56
N ARG A 407 -9.54 6.38 17.59
CA ARG A 407 -10.87 5.77 17.50
C ARG A 407 -10.75 4.26 17.45
N ILE A 408 -11.60 3.59 18.20
CA ILE A 408 -11.80 2.15 18.15
C ILE A 408 -13.17 1.91 17.53
N SER A 409 -13.25 1.10 16.48
CA SER A 409 -14.50 0.77 15.81
C SER A 409 -15.36 -0.19 16.64
N ILE A 410 -16.67 -0.19 16.36
CA ILE A 410 -17.61 -1.16 16.93
C ILE A 410 -17.20 -2.59 16.53
N ASP A 411 -16.72 -2.78 15.30
CA ASP A 411 -16.31 -4.10 14.80
C ASP A 411 -15.09 -4.63 15.55
N ALA A 412 -14.06 -3.81 15.74
CA ALA A 412 -12.89 -4.20 16.55
C ALA A 412 -13.26 -4.50 18.00
N PHE A 413 -14.12 -3.68 18.59
CA PHE A 413 -14.62 -3.89 19.95
C PHE A 413 -15.38 -5.22 20.07
N ASN A 414 -16.27 -5.51 19.13
CA ASN A 414 -17.03 -6.75 19.10
C ASN A 414 -16.17 -7.99 18.85
N ALA A 415 -15.06 -7.84 18.11
CA ALA A 415 -14.05 -8.87 17.96
C ALA A 415 -13.23 -9.14 19.24
N GLY A 416 -13.41 -8.30 20.27
CA GLY A 416 -12.74 -8.45 21.57
C GLY A 416 -11.56 -7.48 21.78
N PHE A 417 -11.34 -6.53 20.89
CA PHE A 417 -10.27 -5.53 21.07
C PHE A 417 -10.57 -4.64 22.28
N ARG A 418 -9.53 -4.40 23.10
CA ARG A 418 -9.59 -3.58 24.32
C ARG A 418 -8.38 -2.65 24.40
N ILE A 419 -8.43 -1.66 25.29
CA ILE A 419 -7.36 -0.66 25.46
C ILE A 419 -6.02 -1.32 25.82
N LYS A 420 -6.03 -2.38 26.62
CA LYS A 420 -4.82 -3.15 26.93
C LYS A 420 -4.08 -3.64 25.68
N HIS A 421 -4.80 -3.95 24.60
CA HIS A 421 -4.20 -4.43 23.34
C HIS A 421 -3.42 -3.33 22.61
N LEU A 422 -3.75 -2.03 22.82
CA LEU A 422 -2.86 -0.94 22.38
C LEU A 422 -1.49 -1.03 23.06
N GLY A 423 -1.48 -1.37 24.34
CA GLY A 423 -0.23 -1.57 25.09
C GLY A 423 0.60 -2.72 24.54
N GLU A 424 -0.05 -3.86 24.19
CA GLU A 424 0.62 -5.01 23.57
C GLU A 424 1.25 -4.62 22.22
N VAL A 425 0.51 -3.86 21.40
CA VAL A 425 1.02 -3.39 20.12
C VAL A 425 2.21 -2.45 20.28
N LEU A 426 2.10 -1.46 21.18
CA LEU A 426 3.18 -0.51 21.44
C LEU A 426 4.44 -1.24 21.95
N TYR A 427 4.28 -2.15 22.91
CA TYR A 427 5.39 -2.97 23.41
C TYR A 427 6.06 -3.76 22.30
N ALA A 428 5.27 -4.56 21.56
CA ALA A 428 5.80 -5.46 20.56
C ALA A 428 6.50 -4.70 19.42
N GLN A 429 5.95 -3.58 18.98
CA GLN A 429 6.54 -2.78 17.90
C GLN A 429 7.82 -2.05 18.34
N VAL A 430 7.84 -1.48 19.53
CA VAL A 430 9.05 -0.85 20.07
C VAL A 430 10.18 -1.88 20.22
N LYS A 431 9.88 -3.05 20.79
CA LYS A 431 10.87 -4.14 20.93
C LYS A 431 11.36 -4.68 19.60
N ASN A 432 10.49 -4.78 18.61
CA ASN A 432 10.84 -5.33 17.29
C ASN A 432 11.64 -4.34 16.43
N GLU A 433 11.26 -3.07 16.44
CA GLU A 433 11.92 -2.06 15.60
C GLU A 433 13.23 -1.55 16.20
N PHE A 434 13.32 -1.52 17.53
CA PHE A 434 14.46 -0.97 18.26
C PHE A 434 15.19 -2.00 19.12
N ASP A 435 15.16 -3.28 18.74
CA ASP A 435 15.78 -4.39 19.48
C ASP A 435 17.28 -4.20 19.74
N ALA A 436 17.96 -3.47 18.85
CA ALA A 436 19.38 -3.16 19.00
C ALA A 436 19.71 -2.19 20.14
N VAL A 437 18.74 -1.41 20.62
CA VAL A 437 18.94 -0.33 21.61
C VAL A 437 17.98 -0.41 22.80
N VAL A 438 16.81 -1.06 22.65
CA VAL A 438 15.81 -1.22 23.72
C VAL A 438 15.87 -2.62 24.31
N ASP A 439 16.46 -2.76 25.48
CA ASP A 439 16.51 -4.05 26.20
C ASP A 439 15.20 -4.35 26.93
N LYS A 440 14.55 -3.33 27.54
CA LYS A 440 13.28 -3.44 28.27
C LYS A 440 12.29 -2.37 27.82
N CYS A 441 11.01 -2.73 27.82
CA CYS A 441 9.91 -1.83 27.52
C CYS A 441 8.72 -2.14 28.43
N GLU A 442 8.17 -1.10 29.08
CA GLU A 442 6.95 -1.15 29.89
C GLU A 442 5.96 -0.12 29.34
N VAL A 443 4.68 -0.48 29.29
CA VAL A 443 3.62 0.43 28.81
C VAL A 443 2.59 0.65 29.91
N VAL A 444 2.37 1.91 30.26
CA VAL A 444 1.32 2.31 31.20
C VAL A 444 0.30 3.16 30.45
N ILE A 445 -0.94 2.74 30.46
CA ILE A 445 -2.07 3.46 29.82
C ILE A 445 -2.99 3.96 30.93
N TYR A 446 -3.29 5.24 30.87
CA TYR A 446 -4.23 5.92 31.77
C TYR A 446 -5.49 6.25 31.00
N THR A 447 -6.65 5.88 31.55
CA THR A 447 -7.98 6.21 31.04
C THR A 447 -8.84 6.89 32.09
N ASP A 448 -8.37 6.91 33.34
CA ASP A 448 -8.95 7.75 34.38
C ASP A 448 -8.70 9.24 34.05
N PRO A 449 -9.76 10.10 34.00
CA PRO A 449 -9.61 11.49 33.62
C PRO A 449 -8.64 12.30 34.51
N ALA A 450 -8.63 12.05 35.83
CA ALA A 450 -7.74 12.77 36.74
C ALA A 450 -6.28 12.40 36.52
N GLU A 451 -6.01 11.09 36.31
CA GLU A 451 -4.67 10.61 35.98
C GLU A 451 -4.22 11.11 34.59
N CYS A 452 -5.10 11.14 33.58
CA CYS A 452 -4.78 11.71 32.29
C CYS A 452 -4.41 13.20 32.39
N THR A 453 -5.16 13.97 33.17
CA THR A 453 -4.86 15.39 33.43
C THR A 453 -3.49 15.53 34.12
N ARG A 454 -3.22 14.74 35.14
CA ARG A 454 -1.93 14.73 35.82
C ARG A 454 -0.77 14.39 34.87
N VAL A 455 -0.89 13.30 34.13
CA VAL A 455 0.17 12.87 33.17
C VAL A 455 0.40 13.92 32.11
N ARG A 456 -0.68 14.51 31.56
CA ARG A 456 -0.57 15.55 30.53
C ARG A 456 0.15 16.78 31.06
N HIS A 457 -0.32 17.36 32.17
CA HIS A 457 0.15 18.66 32.64
C HIS A 457 1.42 18.62 33.49
N GLU A 458 1.63 17.57 34.29
CA GLU A 458 2.78 17.48 35.17
C GLU A 458 3.97 16.71 34.56
N VAL A 459 3.73 15.89 33.55
CA VAL A 459 4.78 15.03 32.98
C VAL A 459 5.01 15.34 31.49
N ALA A 460 3.97 15.22 30.65
CA ALA A 460 4.13 15.27 29.20
C ALA A 460 4.45 16.67 28.68
N ILE A 461 3.61 17.68 29.01
CA ILE A 461 3.81 19.07 28.55
C ILE A 461 5.19 19.61 28.95
N PRO A 462 5.63 19.51 30.22
CA PRO A 462 6.97 19.99 30.59
C PRO A 462 8.10 19.26 29.83
N THR A 463 7.91 17.98 29.53
CA THR A 463 8.89 17.22 28.72
C THR A 463 8.92 17.74 27.28
N PHE A 464 7.76 18.01 26.68
CA PHE A 464 7.69 18.54 25.32
C PHE A 464 8.27 19.95 25.22
N GLU A 465 7.95 20.84 26.19
CA GLU A 465 8.49 22.19 26.25
C GLU A 465 10.02 22.19 26.33
N LYS A 466 10.60 21.36 27.21
CA LYS A 466 12.05 21.21 27.32
C LYS A 466 12.72 20.75 26.02
N ARG A 467 12.07 19.84 25.29
CA ARG A 467 12.56 19.38 23.98
C ARG A 467 12.45 20.46 22.91
N ASP A 468 11.33 21.21 22.93
CA ASP A 468 11.06 22.27 21.98
C ASP A 468 11.99 23.47 22.20
N GLU A 469 12.29 23.88 23.44
CA GLU A 469 13.29 24.90 23.75
C GLU A 469 14.66 24.61 23.15
N ARG A 470 15.07 23.34 23.17
CA ARG A 470 16.32 22.93 22.54
C ARG A 470 16.29 23.10 21.02
N LEU A 471 15.17 22.75 20.38
CA LEU A 471 14.98 22.94 18.94
C LEU A 471 14.91 24.43 18.55
N ASP A 472 14.33 25.26 19.41
CA ASP A 472 14.20 26.72 19.21
C ASP A 472 15.55 27.42 19.16
N ASN A 473 16.53 26.89 19.87
CA ASN A 473 17.88 27.41 19.92
C ASN A 473 18.79 26.95 18.74
N LEU A 474 18.31 26.04 17.88
CA LEU A 474 19.05 25.64 16.69
C LEU A 474 18.93 26.71 15.58
N THR A 475 20.06 27.16 15.08
CA THR A 475 20.18 28.06 13.91
C THR A 475 20.83 27.34 12.75
N ASP A 476 20.76 27.94 11.56
CA ASP A 476 21.39 27.37 10.36
C ASP A 476 22.91 27.26 10.53
N GLU A 477 23.52 28.16 11.30
CA GLU A 477 24.95 28.17 11.58
C GLU A 477 25.36 27.12 12.65
N SER A 478 24.40 26.58 13.41
CA SER A 478 24.64 25.58 14.45
C SER A 478 24.66 24.14 13.92
N VAL A 479 24.44 23.94 12.61
CA VAL A 479 24.40 22.60 12.00
C VAL A 479 25.26 22.52 10.76
N ASP A 480 26.03 21.44 10.65
CA ASP A 480 26.94 21.19 9.53
C ASP A 480 26.26 20.47 8.36
N VAL A 481 25.10 19.84 8.58
CA VAL A 481 24.46 18.96 7.60
C VAL A 481 22.98 19.22 7.51
N TYR A 482 22.50 19.46 6.28
CA TYR A 482 21.10 19.58 5.93
C TYR A 482 20.59 18.30 5.28
N TYR A 483 19.36 17.91 5.62
CA TYR A 483 18.70 16.73 5.05
C TYR A 483 17.53 17.15 4.20
N SER A 484 17.49 16.68 2.95
CA SER A 484 16.31 16.82 2.10
C SER A 484 15.25 15.80 2.52
N CYS A 485 14.07 16.25 2.90
CA CYS A 485 12.97 15.37 3.29
C CYS A 485 12.55 14.43 2.14
N ILE A 486 12.61 14.89 0.90
CA ILE A 486 12.27 14.08 -0.29
C ILE A 486 13.24 12.91 -0.49
N LEU A 487 14.50 13.10 -0.13
CA LEU A 487 15.56 12.09 -0.30
C LEU A 487 15.78 11.26 0.97
N CYS A 488 15.08 11.57 2.06
CA CYS A 488 15.23 10.88 3.32
C CYS A 488 14.54 9.52 3.28
N GLN A 489 15.27 8.45 3.60
CA GLN A 489 14.69 7.10 3.72
C GLN A 489 13.68 6.98 4.87
N ALA A 490 13.72 7.90 5.83
CA ALA A 490 12.77 7.97 6.95
C ALA A 490 11.55 8.87 6.64
N PHE A 491 11.44 9.39 5.42
CA PHE A 491 10.25 10.10 4.97
C PHE A 491 9.11 9.11 4.78
N SER A 492 8.16 9.12 5.71
CA SER A 492 6.99 8.24 5.62
C SER A 492 5.90 8.86 4.73
N PRO A 493 5.01 8.04 4.15
CA PRO A 493 3.84 8.52 3.40
C PRO A 493 2.92 9.44 4.21
N SER A 494 2.94 9.31 5.53
CA SER A 494 2.21 10.16 6.48
C SER A 494 2.90 11.51 6.78
N HIS A 495 3.97 11.84 6.09
CA HIS A 495 4.78 13.05 6.27
C HIS A 495 5.40 13.22 7.66
N VAL A 496 5.57 12.12 8.41
CA VAL A 496 6.26 12.13 9.70
C VAL A 496 7.76 12.11 9.48
N CYS A 497 8.44 13.20 9.80
CA CYS A 497 9.90 13.26 9.75
C CYS A 497 10.51 12.67 11.02
N VAL A 498 11.43 11.72 10.87
CA VAL A 498 12.17 11.05 11.96
C VAL A 498 13.58 11.65 12.11
N VAL A 499 13.77 12.91 11.70
CA VAL A 499 15.07 13.58 11.86
C VAL A 499 15.26 13.93 13.33
N THR A 500 16.43 13.59 13.86
CA THR A 500 16.77 13.95 15.25
C THR A 500 16.86 15.48 15.39
N PRO A 501 16.60 16.04 16.60
CA PRO A 501 16.65 17.48 16.84
C PRO A 501 17.99 18.15 16.52
N GLU A 502 19.06 17.39 16.49
CA GLU A 502 20.39 17.87 16.16
C GLU A 502 20.65 18.06 14.66
N ARG A 503 19.66 17.72 13.83
CA ARG A 503 19.76 17.77 12.38
C ARG A 503 18.63 18.60 11.81
N LEU A 504 18.96 19.68 11.11
CA LEU A 504 17.99 20.49 10.41
C LEU A 504 17.64 19.85 9.07
N GLY A 505 16.35 19.57 8.87
CA GLY A 505 15.82 19.31 7.54
C GLY A 505 15.67 20.63 6.76
N LEU A 506 15.72 20.56 5.44
CA LEU A 506 15.43 21.73 4.58
C LEU A 506 14.05 22.36 4.88
N ASP A 507 13.21 21.64 5.58
CA ASP A 507 11.84 22.01 5.92
C ASP A 507 11.62 22.32 7.40
N ARG A 508 12.62 22.82 8.09
CA ARG A 508 12.55 23.16 9.52
C ARG A 508 11.29 23.94 9.91
N LYS A 509 10.87 24.91 9.10
CA LYS A 509 9.69 25.73 9.40
C LYS A 509 8.37 24.97 9.29
N SER A 510 8.32 23.96 8.47
CA SER A 510 7.13 23.12 8.27
C SER A 510 7.04 21.98 9.28
N THR A 511 8.16 21.46 9.78
CA THR A 511 8.15 20.46 10.88
C THR A 511 7.60 21.02 12.18
N ARG A 512 7.62 22.33 12.38
CA ARG A 512 6.99 22.99 13.53
C ARG A 512 5.51 23.26 13.38
N LEU A 513 5.04 23.50 12.15
CA LEU A 513 3.69 23.98 11.91
C LEU A 513 2.74 22.92 11.40
N ASN A 514 3.23 21.82 10.84
CA ASN A 514 2.35 20.89 10.14
C ASN A 514 2.83 19.46 10.13
N SER A 515 2.16 18.64 10.88
CA SER A 515 1.83 17.28 10.54
C SER A 515 0.70 17.20 9.49
N SER A 516 0.39 18.29 8.74
CA SER A 516 -0.75 18.36 7.84
C SER A 516 -0.36 18.63 6.39
N HIS A 517 -1.22 18.17 5.49
CA HIS A 517 -1.12 18.11 4.02
C HIS A 517 -0.68 19.40 3.26
N GLU A 518 -0.49 20.53 3.89
CA GLU A 518 -0.09 21.79 3.22
C GLU A 518 1.38 21.84 2.79
N PHE A 519 2.18 20.90 3.24
CA PHE A 519 3.61 20.88 3.02
C PHE A 519 4.04 20.60 1.58
N VAL A 520 3.33 19.71 0.89
CA VAL A 520 3.67 19.31 -0.49
C VAL A 520 3.43 20.42 -1.51
N SER A 521 2.53 21.38 -1.18
CA SER A 521 2.16 22.47 -2.08
C SER A 521 3.08 23.70 -2.05
N ARG A 522 4.05 23.76 -1.13
CA ARG A 522 4.92 24.92 -0.92
C ARG A 522 6.40 24.69 -1.23
N MET A 523 6.76 23.61 -1.87
CA MET A 523 8.14 23.47 -2.35
C MET A 523 8.42 24.46 -3.47
N PRO A 524 9.51 25.23 -3.41
CA PRO A 524 9.90 26.06 -4.53
C PRO A 524 10.19 25.17 -5.74
N SER A 525 9.58 25.48 -6.86
CA SER A 525 9.75 24.75 -8.14
C SER A 525 11.12 24.99 -8.80
N SER A 526 12.13 25.44 -8.03
CA SER A 526 13.46 25.73 -8.58
C SER A 526 14.52 25.70 -7.49
N ALA A 527 15.26 24.64 -7.46
CA ALA A 527 16.71 24.65 -7.21
C ALA A 527 17.34 23.44 -7.89
#